data_453eafd52d7b4e0b47c0dbb9df339266
#
_entry.id   453eafd52d7b4e0b47c0dbb9df339266
#
_cell.length_a   1.000
_cell.length_b   1.000
_cell.length_c   1.000
_cell.angle_alpha   90.00
_cell.angle_beta   90.00
_cell.angle_gamma   90.00
#
_symmetry.space_group_name_H-M   'P 1'
#
loop_
_entity.id
_entity.type
_entity.pdbx_description
1 polymer ?
#
loop_
_entity_poly.entity_id
_entity_poly.type
_entity_poly.pdbx_seq_one_letter_code
_entity_poly.pdbx_strand_id
1 'polypeptide(L)'
;MFFPLRPGYNYKIRTDLSAFAADSRDEKGALMKAFIICLCYAAGLGVLSFFLGRLLPKRWLHPDKFPFRTYAWEEKLWKALQIRKWQAKVPDMSRLFKKLMPAKALTQKTAQDLPIMIQETCVAELTHGLLCFAGLALLKIWRGPGGVILTVIYIVFGNLPFLLIQRYNRPRLQRLLEKQSRRANRKEA
;
A
#
# COMPACT_ATOMS: atom_id res chain seq x y z
N MET A 1 -24.14 -66.13 -4.93
CA MET A 1 -23.88 -65.90 -6.38
C MET A 1 -22.93 -64.69 -6.49
N PHE A 2 -21.62 -64.95 -6.53
CA PHE A 2 -20.60 -63.87 -6.68
C PHE A 2 -20.40 -63.57 -8.15
N PHE A 3 -20.77 -62.36 -8.60
CA PHE A 3 -20.42 -61.87 -9.93
C PHE A 3 -18.96 -61.43 -9.91
N PRO A 4 -18.08 -62.02 -10.70
CA PRO A 4 -16.70 -61.53 -10.85
C PRO A 4 -16.75 -60.19 -11.61
N LEU A 5 -16.24 -59.14 -10.98
CA LEU A 5 -16.02 -57.81 -11.59
C LEU A 5 -15.08 -58.01 -12.79
N ARG A 6 -15.49 -57.56 -14.00
CA ARG A 6 -14.68 -57.65 -15.23
C ARG A 6 -13.30 -57.01 -15.02
N PRO A 7 -12.19 -57.66 -15.34
CA PRO A 7 -10.83 -57.15 -15.07
C PRO A 7 -10.51 -55.80 -15.71
N GLY A 8 -11.20 -55.40 -16.76
CA GLY A 8 -11.01 -54.10 -17.43
C GLY A 8 -11.65 -52.91 -16.74
N TYR A 9 -12.61 -53.10 -15.81
CA TYR A 9 -13.32 -52.00 -15.13
C TYR A 9 -12.42 -51.33 -14.08
N ASN A 10 -11.67 -52.10 -13.33
CA ASN A 10 -10.74 -51.59 -12.32
C ASN A 10 -9.54 -50.83 -12.92
N TYR A 11 -9.09 -51.22 -14.12
CA TYR A 11 -8.01 -50.51 -14.81
C TYR A 11 -8.46 -49.14 -15.31
N LYS A 12 -9.65 -49.01 -15.86
CA LYS A 12 -10.18 -47.72 -16.34
C LYS A 12 -10.40 -46.72 -15.20
N ILE A 13 -10.98 -47.16 -14.08
CA ILE A 13 -11.16 -46.32 -12.89
C ILE A 13 -9.81 -45.84 -12.33
N ARG A 14 -8.80 -46.70 -12.32
CA ARG A 14 -7.46 -46.35 -11.80
C ARG A 14 -6.72 -45.36 -12.71
N THR A 15 -6.88 -45.45 -14.01
CA THR A 15 -6.34 -44.45 -14.96
C THR A 15 -7.06 -43.12 -14.87
N ASP A 16 -8.38 -43.13 -14.73
CA ASP A 16 -9.18 -41.90 -14.61
C ASP A 16 -8.83 -41.18 -13.29
N LEU A 17 -8.66 -41.89 -12.17
CA LEU A 17 -8.24 -41.32 -10.90
C LEU A 17 -6.80 -40.79 -10.91
N SER A 18 -5.88 -41.46 -11.59
CA SER A 18 -4.50 -40.98 -11.72
C SER A 18 -4.39 -39.75 -12.61
N ALA A 19 -5.17 -39.70 -13.71
CA ALA A 19 -5.25 -38.52 -14.58
C ALA A 19 -5.87 -37.33 -13.85
N PHE A 20 -6.95 -37.52 -13.09
CA PHE A 20 -7.56 -36.49 -12.25
C PHE A 20 -6.59 -35.98 -11.16
N ALA A 21 -5.83 -36.90 -10.52
CA ALA A 21 -4.84 -36.51 -9.51
C ALA A 21 -3.62 -35.78 -10.12
N ALA A 22 -3.25 -36.09 -11.37
CA ALA A 22 -2.19 -35.39 -12.09
C ALA A 22 -2.65 -33.98 -12.49
N ASP A 23 -3.85 -33.84 -13.06
CA ASP A 23 -4.47 -32.57 -13.43
C ASP A 23 -4.60 -31.62 -12.22
N SER A 24 -5.10 -32.12 -11.06
CA SER A 24 -5.22 -31.35 -9.84
C SER A 24 -3.87 -30.91 -9.25
N ARG A 25 -2.79 -31.65 -9.49
CA ARG A 25 -1.43 -31.26 -9.08
C ARG A 25 -0.88 -30.15 -9.96
N ASP A 26 -1.09 -30.23 -11.27
CA ASP A 26 -0.66 -29.22 -12.22
C ASP A 26 -1.39 -27.89 -11.97
N GLU A 27 -2.69 -27.95 -11.69
CA GLU A 27 -3.48 -26.78 -11.33
C GLU A 27 -2.95 -26.10 -10.05
N LYS A 28 -2.70 -26.87 -8.99
CA LYS A 28 -2.11 -26.35 -7.74
C LYS A 28 -0.73 -25.76 -7.97
N GLY A 29 0.08 -26.38 -8.80
CA GLY A 29 1.40 -25.88 -9.19
C GLY A 29 1.32 -24.55 -9.94
N ALA A 30 0.37 -24.41 -10.85
CA ALA A 30 0.13 -23.16 -11.57
C ALA A 30 -0.35 -22.02 -10.66
N LEU A 31 -1.27 -22.31 -9.72
CA LEU A 31 -1.75 -21.34 -8.74
C LEU A 31 -0.60 -20.87 -7.82
N MET A 32 0.22 -21.77 -7.33
CA MET A 32 1.39 -21.45 -6.49
C MET A 32 2.39 -20.57 -7.25
N LYS A 33 2.68 -20.89 -8.51
CA LYS A 33 3.53 -20.07 -9.38
C LYS A 33 2.98 -18.65 -9.53
N ALA A 34 1.70 -18.52 -9.86
CA ALA A 34 1.06 -17.22 -10.02
C ALA A 34 1.12 -16.39 -8.73
N PHE A 35 0.86 -17.02 -7.58
CA PHE A 35 0.96 -16.40 -6.27
C PHE A 35 2.37 -15.88 -5.99
N ILE A 36 3.40 -16.71 -6.20
CA ILE A 36 4.80 -16.31 -5.98
C ILE A 36 5.19 -15.14 -6.90
N ILE A 37 4.81 -15.18 -8.18
CA ILE A 37 5.09 -14.09 -9.12
C ILE A 37 4.43 -12.79 -8.64
N CYS A 38 3.19 -12.84 -8.18
CA CYS A 38 2.50 -11.67 -7.63
C CYS A 38 3.20 -11.12 -6.39
N LEU A 39 3.67 -11.99 -5.48
CA LEU A 39 4.43 -11.56 -4.31
C LEU A 39 5.76 -10.91 -4.69
N CYS A 40 6.51 -11.51 -5.62
CA CYS A 40 7.76 -10.94 -6.13
C CYS A 40 7.53 -9.58 -6.80
N TYR A 41 6.45 -9.45 -7.58
CA TYR A 41 6.07 -8.18 -8.19
C TYR A 41 5.75 -7.12 -7.13
N ALA A 42 4.91 -7.44 -6.14
CA ALA A 42 4.56 -6.51 -5.07
C ALA A 42 5.78 -6.11 -4.23
N ALA A 43 6.68 -7.05 -3.91
CA ALA A 43 7.94 -6.78 -3.22
C ALA A 43 8.87 -5.88 -4.06
N GLY A 44 8.98 -6.13 -5.36
CA GLY A 44 9.74 -5.30 -6.30
C GLY A 44 9.20 -3.87 -6.35
N LEU A 45 7.89 -3.69 -6.40
CA LEU A 45 7.26 -2.36 -6.29
C LEU A 45 7.60 -1.68 -4.96
N GLY A 46 7.61 -2.42 -3.84
CA GLY A 46 8.01 -1.90 -2.53
C GLY A 46 9.45 -1.38 -2.53
N VAL A 47 10.39 -2.15 -3.09
CA VAL A 47 11.80 -1.73 -3.22
C VAL A 47 11.91 -0.51 -4.14
N LEU A 48 11.24 -0.52 -5.29
CA LEU A 48 11.25 0.59 -6.23
C LEU A 48 10.70 1.87 -5.60
N SER A 49 9.62 1.77 -4.83
CA SER A 49 9.00 2.91 -4.14
C SER A 49 9.93 3.55 -3.10
N PHE A 50 10.76 2.76 -2.43
CA PHE A 50 11.76 3.26 -1.50
C PHE A 50 12.79 4.17 -2.19
N PHE A 51 13.27 3.76 -3.36
CA PHE A 51 14.18 4.58 -4.16
C PHE A 51 13.47 5.80 -4.75
N LEU A 52 12.28 5.61 -5.31
CA LEU A 52 11.48 6.68 -5.89
C LEU A 52 11.22 7.80 -4.88
N GLY A 53 10.82 7.45 -3.65
CA GLY A 53 10.57 8.43 -2.60
C GLY A 53 11.81 9.25 -2.20
N ARG A 54 13.01 8.74 -2.44
CA ARG A 54 14.28 9.45 -2.18
C ARG A 54 14.78 10.26 -3.38
N LEU A 55 14.57 9.76 -4.59
CA LEU A 55 15.05 10.38 -5.83
C LEU A 55 14.14 11.52 -6.31
N LEU A 56 12.85 11.51 -5.90
CA LEU A 56 11.90 12.56 -6.28
C LEU A 56 12.36 13.94 -5.79
N PRO A 57 12.55 14.92 -6.68
CA PRO A 57 12.93 16.27 -6.30
C PRO A 57 11.78 16.91 -5.50
N LYS A 58 11.93 17.04 -4.19
CA LYS A 58 10.90 17.59 -3.29
C LYS A 58 10.45 18.98 -3.72
N ARG A 59 11.33 19.76 -4.37
CA ARG A 59 11.04 21.11 -4.90
C ARG A 59 9.91 21.16 -5.94
N TRP A 60 9.59 20.03 -6.58
CA TRP A 60 8.50 19.97 -7.56
C TRP A 60 7.14 19.68 -6.91
N LEU A 61 7.15 19.21 -5.69
CA LEU A 61 5.96 18.78 -4.96
C LEU A 61 5.49 19.91 -4.04
N HIS A 62 4.61 20.74 -4.58
CA HIS A 62 4.05 21.88 -3.86
C HIS A 62 2.75 21.46 -3.16
N PRO A 63 2.66 21.56 -1.81
CA PRO A 63 1.48 21.14 -1.05
C PRO A 63 0.21 21.95 -1.38
N ASP A 64 0.38 23.17 -1.93
CA ASP A 64 -0.72 24.09 -2.24
C ASP A 64 -1.21 23.98 -3.69
N LYS A 65 -0.54 23.16 -4.53
CA LYS A 65 -0.88 22.97 -5.94
C LYS A 65 -1.51 21.60 -6.18
N PHE A 66 -2.25 21.47 -7.29
CA PHE A 66 -2.73 20.17 -7.77
C PHE A 66 -1.54 19.19 -7.98
N PRO A 67 -1.65 17.91 -7.60
CA PRO A 67 -2.81 17.22 -6.99
C PRO A 67 -2.87 17.30 -5.45
N PHE A 68 -1.91 17.95 -4.78
CA PHE A 68 -1.73 17.91 -3.33
C PHE A 68 -2.58 18.90 -2.55
N ARG A 69 -3.10 19.91 -3.22
CA ARG A 69 -3.98 20.92 -2.61
C ARG A 69 -5.15 20.27 -1.87
N THR A 70 -5.39 20.71 -0.65
CA THR A 70 -6.52 20.27 0.17
C THR A 70 -7.80 21.02 -0.19
N TYR A 71 -8.92 20.32 -0.24
CA TYR A 71 -10.23 20.87 -0.58
C TYR A 71 -11.18 20.82 0.63
N ALA A 72 -12.10 21.78 0.72
CA ALA A 72 -13.03 21.88 1.85
C ALA A 72 -13.92 20.63 2.03
N TRP A 73 -14.30 19.95 0.94
CA TRP A 73 -15.11 18.73 0.99
C TRP A 73 -14.39 17.55 1.66
N GLU A 74 -13.05 17.55 1.66
CA GLU A 74 -12.25 16.47 2.25
C GLU A 74 -12.46 16.39 3.77
N GLU A 75 -12.78 17.51 4.43
CA GLU A 75 -13.03 17.50 5.87
C GLU A 75 -14.22 16.61 6.25
N LYS A 76 -15.27 16.60 5.42
CA LYS A 76 -16.42 15.71 5.58
C LYS A 76 -16.00 14.25 5.41
N LEU A 77 -15.15 13.97 4.41
CA LEU A 77 -14.61 12.63 4.14
C LEU A 77 -13.78 12.12 5.33
N TRP A 78 -12.93 12.97 5.89
CA TRP A 78 -12.11 12.60 7.05
C TRP A 78 -12.93 12.28 8.30
N LYS A 79 -14.02 13.02 8.52
CA LYS A 79 -14.98 12.73 9.59
C LYS A 79 -15.70 11.40 9.36
N ALA A 80 -16.16 11.14 8.13
CA ALA A 80 -16.82 9.89 7.77
C ALA A 80 -15.90 8.68 7.91
N LEU A 81 -14.67 8.77 7.41
CA LEU A 81 -13.67 7.69 7.49
C LEU A 81 -13.05 7.53 8.87
N GLN A 82 -13.29 8.46 9.81
CA GLN A 82 -12.77 8.44 11.18
C GLN A 82 -11.24 8.19 11.26
N ILE A 83 -10.48 8.76 10.32
CA ILE A 83 -9.03 8.51 10.17
C ILE A 83 -8.27 8.70 11.48
N ARG A 84 -8.65 9.69 12.28
CA ARG A 84 -8.04 9.95 13.60
C ARG A 84 -8.04 8.74 14.52
N LYS A 85 -9.07 7.85 14.43
CA LYS A 85 -9.21 6.70 15.33
C LYS A 85 -8.28 5.55 14.96
N TRP A 86 -8.05 5.34 13.67
CA TRP A 86 -7.30 4.17 13.22
C TRP A 86 -5.90 4.46 12.66
N GLN A 87 -5.59 5.72 12.27
CA GLN A 87 -4.27 6.06 11.75
C GLN A 87 -3.10 5.64 12.66
N ALA A 88 -3.29 5.68 13.98
CA ALA A 88 -2.28 5.28 14.95
C ALA A 88 -2.03 3.76 15.00
N LYS A 89 -2.98 2.97 14.46
CA LYS A 89 -2.88 1.50 14.39
C LYS A 89 -2.18 1.02 13.12
N VAL A 90 -2.07 1.89 12.11
CA VAL A 90 -1.36 1.56 10.87
C VAL A 90 0.15 1.50 11.16
N PRO A 91 0.83 0.41 10.74
CA PRO A 91 2.26 0.28 10.96
C PRO A 91 3.02 1.43 10.31
N ASP A 92 3.75 2.19 11.10
CA ASP A 92 4.65 3.21 10.58
C ASP A 92 5.98 2.54 10.20
N MET A 93 6.31 2.54 8.91
CA MET A 93 7.56 1.98 8.40
C MET A 93 8.79 2.65 9.02
N SER A 94 8.68 3.91 9.47
CA SER A 94 9.75 4.60 10.20
C SER A 94 10.03 3.95 11.57
N ARG A 95 9.04 3.30 12.17
CA ARG A 95 9.23 2.52 13.41
C ARG A 95 9.90 1.18 13.16
N LEU A 96 9.62 0.56 12.01
CA LEU A 96 10.19 -0.73 11.61
C LEU A 96 11.65 -0.58 11.18
N PHE A 97 11.98 0.51 10.50
CA PHE A 97 13.30 0.81 9.96
C PHE A 97 13.92 2.07 10.60
N LYS A 98 13.98 2.11 11.94
CA LYS A 98 14.51 3.24 12.71
C LYS A 98 15.89 3.74 12.27
N LYS A 99 16.76 2.84 11.76
CA LYS A 99 18.09 3.20 11.26
C LYS A 99 18.08 3.84 9.87
N LEU A 100 17.04 3.55 9.06
CA LEU A 100 16.92 4.02 7.67
C LEU A 100 15.98 5.22 7.52
N MET A 101 15.03 5.38 8.45
CA MET A 101 14.07 6.48 8.46
C MET A 101 14.00 7.06 9.88
N PRO A 102 14.39 8.34 10.09
CA PRO A 102 14.24 8.99 11.39
C PRO A 102 12.78 9.01 11.82
N ALA A 103 12.53 8.71 13.09
CA ALA A 103 11.19 8.68 13.65
C ALA A 103 10.52 10.06 13.52
N LYS A 104 9.34 10.11 12.92
CA LYS A 104 8.53 11.33 12.74
C LYS A 104 7.79 11.72 14.02
N ALA A 105 8.43 11.61 15.19
CA ALA A 105 7.85 12.07 16.45
C ALA A 105 8.04 13.60 16.56
N LEU A 106 6.93 14.33 16.82
CA LEU A 106 6.93 15.77 17.04
C LEU A 106 7.64 16.09 18.36
N THR A 107 8.95 16.24 18.33
CA THR A 107 9.77 16.79 19.41
C THR A 107 10.07 18.27 19.14
N GLN A 108 10.57 19.03 20.13
CA GLN A 108 10.89 20.45 19.94
C GLN A 108 11.87 20.74 18.77
N LYS A 109 12.78 19.82 18.44
CA LYS A 109 13.61 19.86 17.23
C LYS A 109 12.80 19.78 15.92
N THR A 110 11.63 19.19 15.96
CA THR A 110 10.76 18.93 14.79
C THR A 110 10.08 20.20 14.27
N ALA A 111 10.06 21.26 15.04
CA ALA A 111 9.42 22.52 14.64
C ALA A 111 10.14 23.18 13.44
N GLN A 112 11.46 23.01 13.35
CA GLN A 112 12.27 23.50 12.24
C GLN A 112 12.11 22.62 10.98
N ASP A 113 11.66 21.37 11.15
CA ASP A 113 11.52 20.40 10.08
C ASP A 113 10.10 20.36 9.46
N LEU A 114 9.15 21.16 9.97
CA LEU A 114 7.76 21.18 9.50
C LEU A 114 7.63 21.37 7.98
N PRO A 115 8.35 22.27 7.32
CA PRO A 115 8.30 22.42 5.86
C PRO A 115 8.71 21.14 5.13
N ILE A 116 9.76 20.49 5.61
CA ILE A 116 10.26 19.23 5.05
C ILE A 116 9.21 18.12 5.26
N MET A 117 8.63 18.03 6.45
CA MET A 117 7.58 17.04 6.76
C MET A 117 6.35 17.23 5.86
N ILE A 118 5.95 18.47 5.57
CA ILE A 118 4.83 18.77 4.66
C ILE A 118 5.16 18.27 3.25
N GLN A 119 6.36 18.54 2.74
CA GLN A 119 6.79 18.02 1.43
C GLN A 119 6.86 16.49 1.39
N GLU A 120 7.34 15.86 2.46
CA GLU A 120 7.36 14.40 2.57
C GLU A 120 5.96 13.78 2.53
N THR A 121 4.92 14.46 3.03
CA THR A 121 3.55 13.98 2.86
C THR A 121 3.13 13.96 1.38
N CYS A 122 3.60 14.92 0.58
CA CYS A 122 3.33 14.94 -0.87
C CYS A 122 4.05 13.79 -1.58
N VAL A 123 5.32 13.54 -1.24
CA VAL A 123 6.09 12.41 -1.78
C VAL A 123 5.40 11.10 -1.47
N ALA A 124 5.01 10.89 -0.22
CA ALA A 124 4.38 9.66 0.22
C ALA A 124 2.98 9.47 -0.42
N GLU A 125 2.17 10.52 -0.53
CA GLU A 125 0.88 10.47 -1.22
C GLU A 125 1.05 10.07 -2.68
N LEU A 126 1.98 10.70 -3.40
CA LEU A 126 2.27 10.37 -4.79
C LEU A 126 2.76 8.93 -4.93
N THR A 127 3.69 8.53 -4.09
CA THR A 127 4.26 7.17 -4.12
C THR A 127 3.19 6.11 -3.91
N HIS A 128 2.36 6.24 -2.87
CA HIS A 128 1.28 5.27 -2.60
C HIS A 128 0.19 5.32 -3.68
N GLY A 129 -0.09 6.49 -4.25
CA GLY A 129 -0.99 6.61 -5.40
C GLY A 129 -0.48 5.84 -6.62
N LEU A 130 0.80 5.99 -6.97
CA LEU A 130 1.44 5.24 -8.05
C LEU A 130 1.46 3.74 -7.77
N LEU A 131 1.69 3.33 -6.52
CA LEU A 131 1.64 1.93 -6.11
C LEU A 131 0.24 1.34 -6.23
N CYS A 132 -0.82 2.09 -5.89
CA CYS A 132 -2.20 1.66 -6.13
C CYS A 132 -2.44 1.41 -7.61
N PHE A 133 -1.99 2.32 -8.47
CA PHE A 133 -2.13 2.19 -9.92
C PHE A 133 -1.32 1.00 -10.47
N ALA A 134 -0.04 0.88 -10.08
CA ALA A 134 0.81 -0.24 -10.48
C ALA A 134 0.27 -1.59 -9.96
N GLY A 135 -0.36 -1.60 -8.78
CA GLY A 135 -1.00 -2.78 -8.21
C GLY A 135 -2.10 -3.39 -9.08
N LEU A 136 -2.73 -2.61 -9.97
CA LEU A 136 -3.72 -3.15 -10.92
C LEU A 136 -3.13 -4.17 -11.90
N ALA A 137 -1.80 -4.15 -12.11
CA ALA A 137 -1.13 -5.15 -12.95
C ALA A 137 -1.21 -6.56 -12.36
N LEU A 138 -1.44 -6.71 -11.05
CA LEU A 138 -1.65 -8.02 -10.42
C LEU A 138 -2.83 -8.78 -11.04
N LEU A 139 -3.89 -8.06 -11.49
CA LEU A 139 -5.02 -8.65 -12.20
C LEU A 139 -4.63 -9.29 -13.53
N LYS A 140 -3.58 -8.79 -14.19
CA LYS A 140 -3.06 -9.35 -15.44
C LYS A 140 -2.08 -10.49 -15.19
N ILE A 141 -1.28 -10.41 -14.11
CA ILE A 141 -0.30 -11.42 -13.72
C ILE A 141 -1.01 -12.70 -13.30
N TRP A 142 -2.03 -12.57 -12.47
CA TRP A 142 -2.84 -13.71 -12.03
C TRP A 142 -4.30 -13.48 -12.43
N ARG A 143 -4.69 -14.05 -13.56
CA ARG A 143 -6.08 -13.99 -14.04
C ARG A 143 -6.95 -14.93 -13.21
N GLY A 144 -7.97 -14.37 -12.55
CA GLY A 144 -8.91 -15.15 -11.75
C GLY A 144 -9.11 -14.58 -10.33
N PRO A 145 -9.91 -15.26 -9.49
CA PRO A 145 -10.29 -14.77 -8.16
C PRO A 145 -9.10 -14.47 -7.26
N GLY A 146 -8.04 -15.28 -7.31
CA GLY A 146 -6.83 -15.07 -6.50
C GLY A 146 -6.13 -13.76 -6.80
N GLY A 147 -6.00 -13.40 -8.08
CA GLY A 147 -5.43 -12.12 -8.50
C GLY A 147 -6.28 -10.92 -8.07
N VAL A 148 -7.62 -11.05 -8.13
CA VAL A 148 -8.54 -10.01 -7.63
C VAL A 148 -8.35 -9.82 -6.13
N ILE A 149 -8.35 -10.89 -5.35
CA ILE A 149 -8.17 -10.85 -3.90
C ILE A 149 -6.82 -10.20 -3.55
N LEU A 150 -5.73 -10.63 -4.18
CA LEU A 150 -4.40 -10.04 -3.96
C LEU A 150 -4.34 -8.56 -4.33
N THR A 151 -4.96 -8.16 -5.44
CA THR A 151 -5.04 -6.76 -5.87
C THR A 151 -5.79 -5.92 -4.84
N VAL A 152 -6.94 -6.40 -4.35
CA VAL A 152 -7.72 -5.72 -3.31
C VAL A 152 -6.90 -5.59 -2.03
N ILE A 153 -6.25 -6.66 -1.57
CA ILE A 153 -5.39 -6.61 -0.38
C ILE A 153 -4.25 -5.60 -0.56
N TYR A 154 -3.56 -5.63 -1.70
CA TYR A 154 -2.44 -4.74 -1.98
C TYR A 154 -2.86 -3.27 -2.02
N ILE A 155 -3.99 -2.96 -2.67
CA ILE A 155 -4.47 -1.58 -2.79
C ILE A 155 -5.11 -1.11 -1.47
N VAL A 156 -6.11 -1.83 -0.96
CA VAL A 156 -6.99 -1.37 0.13
C VAL A 156 -6.27 -1.42 1.48
N PHE A 157 -5.43 -2.42 1.71
CA PHE A 157 -4.72 -2.57 2.99
C PHE A 157 -3.26 -2.15 2.91
N GLY A 158 -2.61 -2.35 1.77
CA GLY A 158 -1.18 -2.05 1.60
C GLY A 158 -0.86 -0.60 1.25
N ASN A 159 -1.72 0.11 0.52
CA ASN A 159 -1.36 1.42 -0.02
C ASN A 159 -2.37 2.53 0.29
N LEU A 160 -3.66 2.29 0.14
CA LEU A 160 -4.71 3.30 0.32
C LEU A 160 -4.70 3.94 1.73
N PRO A 161 -4.55 3.21 2.84
CA PRO A 161 -4.49 3.80 4.17
C PRO A 161 -3.34 4.80 4.33
N PHE A 162 -2.17 4.47 3.78
CA PHE A 162 -1.00 5.36 3.84
C PHE A 162 -1.23 6.64 3.04
N LEU A 163 -1.79 6.54 1.83
CA LEU A 163 -2.17 7.69 1.01
C LEU A 163 -3.15 8.60 1.78
N LEU A 164 -4.22 8.04 2.34
CA LEU A 164 -5.23 8.78 3.08
C LEU A 164 -4.66 9.47 4.32
N ILE A 165 -3.78 8.79 5.06
CA ILE A 165 -3.11 9.36 6.25
C ILE A 165 -2.24 10.56 5.87
N GLN A 166 -1.47 10.49 4.79
CA GLN A 166 -0.62 11.60 4.36
C GLN A 166 -1.46 12.81 3.97
N ARG A 167 -2.52 12.59 3.19
CA ARG A 167 -3.43 13.64 2.77
C ARG A 167 -4.19 14.27 3.94
N TYR A 168 -4.60 13.46 4.92
CA TYR A 168 -5.24 13.91 6.15
C TYR A 168 -4.31 14.73 7.06
N ASN A 169 -3.03 14.35 7.17
CA ASN A 169 -2.08 14.99 8.07
C ASN A 169 -1.51 16.30 7.51
N ARG A 170 -1.41 16.45 6.18
CA ARG A 170 -0.82 17.64 5.54
C ARG A 170 -1.43 18.96 6.01
N PRO A 171 -2.75 19.22 5.95
CA PRO A 171 -3.33 20.49 6.38
C PRO A 171 -3.13 20.75 7.87
N ARG A 172 -2.93 19.73 8.69
CA ARG A 172 -2.63 19.86 10.11
C ARG A 172 -1.21 20.34 10.35
N LEU A 173 -0.25 19.80 9.59
CA LEU A 173 1.14 20.25 9.62
C LEU A 173 1.25 21.71 9.12
N GLN A 174 0.52 22.07 8.07
CA GLN A 174 0.46 23.45 7.56
C GLN A 174 -0.08 24.41 8.63
N ARG A 175 -1.19 24.07 9.30
CA ARG A 175 -1.72 24.88 10.41
C ARG A 175 -0.75 25.02 11.59
N LEU A 176 0.05 23.98 11.87
CA LEU A 176 1.08 24.06 12.90
C LEU A 176 2.21 25.00 12.48
N LEU A 177 2.66 24.94 11.25
CA LEU A 177 3.66 25.84 10.69
C LEU A 177 3.20 27.31 10.75
N GLU A 178 1.97 27.61 10.34
CA GLU A 178 1.38 28.94 10.42
C GLU A 178 1.33 29.47 11.86
N LYS A 179 0.89 28.64 12.81
CA LYS A 179 0.85 29.01 14.24
C LYS A 179 2.24 29.34 14.78
N GLN A 180 3.24 28.59 14.35
CA GLN A 180 4.62 28.79 14.76
C GLN A 180 5.18 30.11 14.21
N SER A 181 4.98 30.39 12.93
CA SER A 181 5.38 31.65 12.29
C SER A 181 4.74 32.85 12.95
N ARG A 182 3.42 32.81 13.25
CA ARG A 182 2.72 33.86 13.95
C ARG A 182 3.25 34.11 15.38
N ARG A 183 3.71 33.04 16.07
CA ARG A 183 4.30 33.16 17.40
C ARG A 183 5.70 33.76 17.37
N ALA A 184 6.51 33.43 16.34
CA ALA A 184 7.82 34.01 16.13
C ALA A 184 7.71 35.55 15.91
N ASN A 185 6.89 35.95 14.93
CA ASN A 185 6.69 37.38 14.59
C ASN A 185 6.16 38.22 15.80
N ARG A 186 5.34 37.57 16.69
CA ARG A 186 4.82 38.28 17.89
C ARG A 186 5.87 38.45 18.98
N LYS A 187 6.97 37.71 18.96
CA LYS A 187 8.07 37.85 19.91
C LYS A 187 9.12 38.85 19.46
N GLU A 188 9.14 39.16 18.18
CA GLU A 188 10.05 40.12 17.55
C GLU A 188 9.46 41.54 17.48
N ALA A 189 8.12 41.66 17.61
CA ALA A 189 7.39 42.92 17.69
C ALA A 189 7.20 43.37 19.16
#